data_ebfdd83d18f99868a163c4f50f681469
#
_entry.id   ebfdd83d18f99868a163c4f50f681469
#
_cell.length_a   1.000
_cell.length_b   1.000
_cell.length_c   1.000
_cell.angle_alpha   90.00
_cell.angle_beta   90.00
_cell.angle_gamma   90.00
#
_symmetry.space_group_name_H-M   'P 1'
#
loop_
_entity.id
_entity.type
_entity.pdbx_description
1 polymer ?
#
loop_
_entity_poly.entity_id
_entity_poly.type
_entity_poly.pdbx_seq_one_letter_code
_entity_poly.pdbx_strand_id
1 'polypeptide(L)'
;MNIHQDVVDEQLRMGRVRRVADVTVYWLGQGSFTHEEALSIIEHARGEILTLCPGKEEVFELVIRPRFLRILTERALIEWGATDSVN
;
A
#
# COMPACT_ATOMS: atom_id res chain seq x y z
N MET A 1 -3.11 19.70 -28.34
CA MET A 1 -3.05 19.04 -27.03
C MET A 1 -3.66 19.95 -25.97
N ASN A 2 -4.47 19.39 -25.11
CA ASN A 2 -5.13 20.16 -24.06
C ASN A 2 -4.40 19.93 -22.73
N ILE A 3 -3.55 20.88 -22.35
CA ILE A 3 -2.75 20.76 -21.12
C ILE A 3 -3.66 20.71 -19.89
N HIS A 4 -4.76 21.46 -19.92
CA HIS A 4 -5.72 21.45 -18.82
C HIS A 4 -6.31 20.05 -18.60
N GLN A 5 -6.68 19.38 -19.69
CA GLN A 5 -7.25 18.04 -19.61
C GLN A 5 -6.21 17.05 -19.09
N ASP A 6 -4.94 17.18 -19.51
CA ASP A 6 -3.88 16.32 -19.03
C ASP A 6 -3.68 16.46 -17.53
N VAL A 7 -3.77 17.68 -17.00
CA VAL A 7 -3.65 17.93 -15.57
C VAL A 7 -4.82 17.31 -14.81
N VAL A 8 -6.03 17.45 -15.34
CA VAL A 8 -7.23 16.86 -14.71
C VAL A 8 -7.11 15.34 -14.68
N ASP A 9 -6.69 14.74 -15.80
CA ASP A 9 -6.53 13.28 -15.86
C ASP A 9 -5.49 12.79 -14.87
N GLU A 10 -4.39 13.52 -14.72
CA GLU A 10 -3.35 13.19 -13.76
C GLU A 10 -3.88 13.26 -12.33
N GLN A 11 -4.65 14.31 -12.02
CA GLN A 11 -5.22 14.45 -10.69
C GLN A 11 -6.20 13.32 -10.36
N LEU A 12 -7.01 12.91 -11.33
CA LEU A 12 -7.93 11.79 -11.13
C LEU A 12 -7.17 10.49 -10.91
N ARG A 13 -6.11 10.29 -11.68
CA ARG A 13 -5.28 9.08 -11.54
C ARG A 13 -4.61 9.04 -10.18
N MET A 14 -4.04 10.16 -9.72
CA MET A 14 -3.41 10.23 -8.42
C MET A 14 -4.42 10.06 -7.30
N GLY A 15 -5.65 10.55 -7.49
CA GLY A 15 -6.72 10.32 -6.52
C GLY A 15 -7.06 8.85 -6.37
N ARG A 16 -7.04 8.10 -7.48
CA ARG A 16 -7.28 6.66 -7.43
C ARG A 16 -6.15 5.92 -6.74
N VAL A 17 -4.91 6.31 -7.04
CA VAL A 17 -3.74 5.72 -6.38
C VAL A 17 -3.83 5.94 -4.87
N ARG A 18 -4.17 7.15 -4.45
CA ARG A 18 -4.30 7.47 -3.03
C ARG A 18 -5.38 6.61 -2.39
N ARG A 19 -6.49 6.42 -3.07
CA ARG A 19 -7.59 5.60 -2.54
C ARG A 19 -7.17 4.15 -2.37
N VAL A 20 -6.47 3.60 -3.36
CA VAL A 20 -5.95 2.22 -3.25
C VAL A 20 -5.02 2.12 -2.05
N ALA A 21 -4.11 3.08 -1.90
CA ALA A 21 -3.17 3.07 -0.79
C ALA A 21 -3.89 3.19 0.55
N ASP A 22 -4.88 4.08 0.65
CA ASP A 22 -5.61 4.29 1.90
C ASP A 22 -6.43 3.06 2.29
N VAL A 23 -7.09 2.44 1.32
CA VAL A 23 -7.86 1.21 1.56
C VAL A 23 -6.90 0.10 2.02
N THR A 24 -5.74 -0.01 1.38
CA THR A 24 -4.76 -1.01 1.74
C THR A 24 -4.25 -0.80 3.17
N VAL A 25 -3.95 0.45 3.52
CA VAL A 25 -3.51 0.78 4.89
C VAL A 25 -4.59 0.38 5.90
N TYR A 26 -5.84 0.68 5.60
CA TYR A 26 -6.94 0.30 6.48
C TYR A 26 -7.02 -1.22 6.65
N TRP A 27 -6.97 -1.97 5.55
CA TRP A 27 -7.03 -3.42 5.59
C TRP A 27 -5.86 -4.02 6.38
N LEU A 28 -4.65 -3.53 6.12
CA LEU A 28 -3.47 -4.04 6.83
C LEU A 28 -3.55 -3.78 8.33
N GLY A 29 -4.19 -2.69 8.73
CA GLY A 29 -4.32 -2.35 10.13
C GLY A 29 -5.48 -3.02 10.84
N GLN A 30 -6.58 -3.28 10.13
CA GLN A 30 -7.82 -3.74 10.75
C GLN A 30 -8.22 -5.16 10.36
N GLY A 31 -7.76 -5.64 9.22
CA GLY A 31 -8.22 -6.92 8.71
C GLY A 31 -7.73 -8.10 9.54
N SER A 32 -8.45 -9.21 9.41
CA SER A 32 -8.07 -10.46 10.06
C SER A 32 -7.44 -11.36 9.00
N PHE A 33 -6.13 -11.55 9.07
CA PHE A 33 -5.40 -12.33 8.07
C PHE A 33 -4.05 -12.77 8.63
N THR A 34 -3.46 -13.75 7.95
CA THR A 34 -2.11 -14.21 8.28
C THR A 34 -1.07 -13.26 7.70
N HIS A 35 0.16 -13.44 8.12
CA HIS A 35 1.27 -12.64 7.59
C HIS A 35 1.40 -12.83 6.07
N GLU A 36 1.26 -14.07 5.59
CA GLU A 36 1.33 -14.36 4.16
C GLU A 36 0.21 -13.68 3.38
N GLU A 37 -1.00 -13.69 3.94
CA GLU A 37 -2.12 -13.00 3.32
C GLU A 37 -1.87 -11.49 3.28
N ALA A 38 -1.24 -10.94 4.32
CA ALA A 38 -0.89 -9.54 4.34
C ALA A 38 0.07 -9.18 3.20
N LEU A 39 1.08 -10.01 2.98
CA LEU A 39 2.02 -9.79 1.88
C LEU A 39 1.32 -9.86 0.54
N SER A 40 0.34 -10.76 0.39
CA SER A 40 -0.46 -10.85 -0.83
C SER A 40 -1.29 -9.59 -1.05
N ILE A 41 -1.83 -9.01 0.01
CA ILE A 41 -2.58 -7.77 -0.06
C ILE A 41 -1.69 -6.65 -0.60
N ILE A 42 -0.44 -6.58 -0.13
CA ILE A 42 0.51 -5.59 -0.60
C ILE A 42 0.82 -5.78 -2.08
N GLU A 43 1.04 -7.02 -2.51
CA GLU A 43 1.32 -7.29 -3.93
C GLU A 43 0.12 -6.97 -4.81
N HIS A 44 -1.08 -7.22 -4.33
CA HIS A 44 -2.28 -6.86 -5.06
C HIS A 44 -2.38 -5.33 -5.21
N ALA A 45 -2.13 -4.61 -4.14
CA ALA A 45 -2.14 -3.14 -4.19
C ALA A 45 -1.08 -2.62 -5.14
N ARG A 46 0.11 -3.25 -5.16
CA ARG A 46 1.16 -2.89 -6.10
C ARG A 46 0.67 -3.00 -7.53
N GLY A 47 0.04 -4.14 -7.86
CA GLY A 47 -0.48 -4.35 -9.20
C GLY A 47 -1.50 -3.30 -9.60
N GLU A 48 -2.41 -2.95 -8.70
CA GLU A 48 -3.41 -1.93 -8.98
C GLU A 48 -2.79 -0.55 -9.19
N ILE A 49 -1.85 -0.18 -8.32
CA ILE A 49 -1.20 1.13 -8.40
C ILE A 49 -0.38 1.24 -9.69
N LEU A 50 0.35 0.20 -10.05
CA LEU A 50 1.16 0.23 -11.26
C LEU A 50 0.32 0.17 -12.53
N THR A 51 -0.88 -0.39 -12.46
CA THR A 51 -1.83 -0.32 -13.57
C THR A 51 -2.29 1.11 -13.79
N LEU A 52 -2.52 1.85 -12.70
CA LEU A 52 -2.93 3.25 -12.78
C LEU A 52 -1.77 4.17 -13.18
N CYS A 53 -0.57 3.84 -12.73
CA CYS A 53 0.62 4.67 -12.96
C CYS A 53 1.77 3.79 -13.45
N PRO A 54 1.76 3.40 -14.73
CA PRO A 54 2.85 2.60 -15.28
C PRO A 54 4.19 3.32 -15.16
N GLY A 55 5.24 2.58 -14.90
CA GLY A 55 6.58 3.14 -14.79
C GLY A 55 6.93 3.72 -13.43
N LYS A 56 6.06 3.53 -12.44
CA LYS A 56 6.29 4.05 -11.09
C LYS A 56 6.71 2.95 -10.11
N GLU A 57 7.33 1.88 -10.61
CA GLU A 57 7.76 0.76 -9.77
C GLU A 57 8.70 1.23 -8.67
N GLU A 58 9.65 2.08 -9.02
CA GLU A 58 10.63 2.57 -8.05
C GLU A 58 9.97 3.39 -6.95
N VAL A 59 9.00 4.22 -7.33
CA VAL A 59 8.26 5.01 -6.33
C VAL A 59 7.51 4.07 -5.38
N PHE A 60 6.88 3.03 -5.92
CA PHE A 60 6.20 2.07 -5.06
C PHE A 60 7.16 1.43 -4.07
N GLU A 61 8.30 0.94 -4.55
CA GLU A 61 9.25 0.22 -3.72
C GLU A 61 9.90 1.11 -2.66
N LEU A 62 10.15 2.38 -2.99
CA LEU A 62 10.87 3.28 -2.08
C LEU A 62 9.95 4.06 -1.14
N VAL A 63 8.69 4.24 -1.50
CA VAL A 63 7.78 5.10 -0.73
C VAL A 63 6.59 4.35 -0.19
N ILE A 64 5.91 3.58 -1.03
CA ILE A 64 4.64 2.99 -0.65
C ILE A 64 4.80 1.66 0.09
N ARG A 65 5.63 0.77 -0.42
CA ARG A 65 5.86 -0.52 0.24
C ARG A 65 6.39 -0.36 1.67
N PRO A 66 7.36 0.52 1.94
CA PRO A 66 7.83 0.69 3.32
C PRO A 66 6.74 1.14 4.28
N ARG A 67 5.80 1.96 3.80
CA ARG A 67 4.66 2.40 4.61
C ARG A 67 3.77 1.21 4.99
N PHE A 68 3.48 0.34 4.02
CA PHE A 68 2.69 -0.85 4.28
C PHE A 68 3.41 -1.80 5.25
N LEU A 69 4.70 -2.01 5.03
CA LEU A 69 5.48 -2.91 5.89
C LEU A 69 5.58 -2.38 7.31
N ARG A 70 5.63 -1.07 7.50
CA ARG A 70 5.63 -0.49 8.84
C ARG A 70 4.36 -0.87 9.60
N ILE A 71 3.22 -0.81 8.94
CA ILE A 71 1.95 -1.17 9.57
C ILE A 71 1.98 -2.63 10.01
N LEU A 72 2.50 -3.52 9.16
CA LEU A 72 2.62 -4.92 9.52
C LEU A 72 3.58 -5.13 10.67
N THR A 73 4.69 -4.42 10.71
CA THR A 73 5.66 -4.51 11.80
C THR A 73 5.03 -4.08 13.12
N GLU A 74 4.31 -2.96 13.12
CA GLU A 74 3.64 -2.48 14.32
C GLU A 74 2.59 -3.48 14.79
N ARG A 75 1.86 -4.04 13.84
CA ARG A 75 0.83 -5.01 14.17
C ARG A 75 1.43 -6.31 14.71
N ALA A 76 2.56 -6.74 14.16
CA ALA A 76 3.24 -7.94 14.62
C ALA A 76 3.70 -7.79 16.07
N LEU A 77 4.14 -6.60 16.45
CA LEU A 77 4.54 -6.33 17.81
C LEU A 77 3.37 -6.47 18.79
N ILE A 78 2.17 -6.16 18.35
CA ILE A 78 0.98 -6.16 19.20
C ILE A 78 0.27 -7.50 19.17
N GLU A 79 0.04 -8.07 18.00
CA GLU A 79 -0.88 -9.20 17.83
C GLU A 79 -0.21 -10.53 17.61
N TRP A 80 0.94 -10.56 16.97
CA TRP A 80 1.53 -11.83 16.53
C TRP A 80 2.66 -12.30 17.41
N GLY A 81 2.71 -11.79 18.63
CA GLY A 81 3.63 -12.34 19.59
C GLY A 81 5.07 -11.89 19.45
N ALA A 82 5.33 -10.85 18.70
CA ALA A 82 6.69 -10.32 18.64
C ALA A 82 7.18 -9.95 20.03
N THR A 83 6.27 -9.66 20.94
CA THR A 83 6.57 -9.39 22.33
C THR A 83 7.12 -10.62 23.04
N ASP A 84 6.85 -11.78 22.53
CA ASP A 84 7.35 -13.02 23.15
C ASP A 84 8.85 -13.11 23.06
N SER A 85 9.46 -12.45 22.10
CA SER A 85 10.90 -12.43 21.97
C SER A 85 11.57 -11.75 23.15
N VAL A 86 10.82 -11.01 23.91
CA VAL A 86 11.33 -10.32 25.10
C VAL A 86 11.68 -11.31 26.19
N ASN A 87 11.08 -12.43 26.16
CA ASN A 87 11.37 -13.48 27.14
C ASN A 87 12.67 -14.21 26.85
#